data_82bb9c27482ba43746975c1d6a0d4823
#
_entry.id   82bb9c27482ba43746975c1d6a0d4823
#
_cell.length_a   1.000
_cell.length_b   1.000
_cell.length_c   1.000
_cell.angle_alpha   90.00
_cell.angle_beta   90.00
_cell.angle_gamma   90.00
#
_symmetry.space_group_name_H-M   'P 1'
#
loop_
_entity.id
_entity.type
_entity.pdbx_description
1 polymer ?
#
loop_
_entity_poly.entity_id
_entity_poly.type
_entity_poly.pdbx_seq_one_letter_code
_entity_poly.pdbx_strand_id
1 'polypeptide(L)'
;MNKAEFIDLVKESGKYNSKREAEEAINAFTLAVETALSKGESVELIGFGKFETAEQKGKEGKVPGSDKTYKTEDKRVPKFKPGKTLKQKVGESK
;
A
#
# COMPACT_ATOMS: atom_id res chain seq x y z
N MET A 1 8.74 12.52 -1.00
CA MET A 1 8.05 13.24 0.13
C MET A 1 7.89 12.28 1.31
N ASN A 2 8.12 12.79 2.50
CA ASN A 2 7.93 12.00 3.71
C ASN A 2 6.50 12.16 4.26
N LYS A 3 6.21 11.48 5.38
CA LYS A 3 4.87 11.52 5.96
C LYS A 3 4.45 12.93 6.37
N ALA A 4 5.38 13.72 6.93
CA ALA A 4 5.07 15.08 7.37
C ALA A 4 4.67 15.97 6.19
N GLU A 5 5.40 15.87 5.10
CA GLU A 5 5.09 16.61 3.88
C GLU A 5 3.77 16.15 3.27
N PHE A 6 3.51 14.85 3.33
CA PHE A 6 2.25 14.30 2.84
C PHE A 6 1.06 14.76 3.69
N ILE A 7 1.25 14.88 5.00
CA ILE A 7 0.22 15.40 5.90
C ILE A 7 -0.16 16.83 5.50
N ASP A 8 0.84 17.66 5.17
CA ASP A 8 0.58 19.01 4.71
C ASP A 8 -0.24 19.01 3.42
N LEU A 9 0.09 18.13 2.49
CA LEU A 9 -0.64 18.00 1.24
C LEU A 9 -2.08 17.53 1.48
N VAL A 10 -2.28 16.58 2.38
CA VAL A 10 -3.62 16.09 2.72
C VAL A 10 -4.45 17.18 3.37
N LYS A 11 -3.83 17.96 4.26
CA LYS A 11 -4.50 19.07 4.91
C LYS A 11 -5.03 20.07 3.86
N GLU A 12 -4.20 20.39 2.89
CA GLU A 12 -4.56 21.32 1.83
C GLU A 12 -5.62 20.74 0.89
N SER A 13 -5.42 19.48 0.46
CA SER A 13 -6.32 18.80 -0.47
C SER A 13 -7.71 18.59 0.11
N GLY A 14 -7.77 18.22 1.39
CA GLY A 14 -9.04 17.98 2.07
C GLY A 14 -9.59 19.18 2.79
N LYS A 15 -8.89 20.31 2.74
CA LYS A 15 -9.26 21.56 3.42
C LYS A 15 -9.49 21.34 4.93
N TYR A 16 -8.61 20.55 5.53
CA TYR A 16 -8.65 20.32 6.97
C TYR A 16 -8.17 21.56 7.72
N ASN A 17 -8.70 21.78 8.90
CA ASN A 17 -8.36 22.94 9.72
C ASN A 17 -6.99 22.84 10.37
N SER A 18 -6.49 21.63 10.58
CA SER A 18 -5.22 21.42 11.25
C SER A 18 -4.47 20.22 10.69
N LYS A 19 -3.15 20.20 10.92
CA LYS A 19 -2.32 19.06 10.56
C LYS A 19 -2.75 17.79 11.32
N ARG A 20 -3.23 17.96 12.54
CA ARG A 20 -3.69 16.84 13.36
C ARG A 20 -4.88 16.14 12.71
N GLU A 21 -5.85 16.90 12.20
CA GLU A 21 -7.00 16.34 11.51
C GLU A 21 -6.57 15.58 10.26
N ALA A 22 -5.65 16.16 9.49
CA ALA A 22 -5.11 15.51 8.29
C ALA A 22 -4.37 14.22 8.63
N GLU A 23 -3.58 14.23 9.70
CA GLU A 23 -2.86 13.04 10.15
C GLU A 23 -3.83 11.96 10.60
N GLU A 24 -4.86 12.32 11.33
CA GLU A 24 -5.90 11.38 11.76
C GLU A 24 -6.61 10.75 10.55
N ALA A 25 -6.85 11.54 9.50
CA ALA A 25 -7.46 11.03 8.28
C ALA A 25 -6.57 10.00 7.60
N ILE A 26 -5.28 10.28 7.51
CA ILE A 26 -4.30 9.33 6.93
C ILE A 26 -4.24 8.06 7.77
N ASN A 27 -4.14 8.20 9.08
CA ASN A 27 -4.03 7.05 9.97
C ASN A 27 -5.29 6.17 9.93
N ALA A 28 -6.46 6.79 9.87
CA ALA A 28 -7.72 6.06 9.74
C ALA A 28 -7.78 5.29 8.42
N PHE A 29 -7.37 5.93 7.34
CA PHE A 29 -7.34 5.32 6.02
C PHE A 29 -6.41 4.10 5.97
N THR A 30 -5.17 4.29 6.43
CA THR A 30 -4.19 3.20 6.40
C THR A 30 -4.60 2.05 7.30
N LEU A 31 -5.15 2.35 8.47
CA LEU A 31 -5.64 1.31 9.38
C LEU A 31 -6.80 0.53 8.76
N ALA A 32 -7.71 1.22 8.09
CA ALA A 32 -8.83 0.56 7.43
C ALA A 32 -8.37 -0.38 6.32
N VAL A 33 -7.40 0.06 5.52
CA VAL A 33 -6.82 -0.78 4.47
C VAL A 33 -6.12 -1.99 5.08
N GLU A 34 -5.31 -1.78 6.12
CA GLU A 34 -4.63 -2.88 6.82
C GLU A 34 -5.63 -3.91 7.35
N THR A 35 -6.70 -3.43 7.96
CA THR A 35 -7.73 -4.30 8.53
C THR A 35 -8.42 -5.13 7.45
N ALA A 36 -8.80 -4.50 6.35
CA ALA A 36 -9.47 -5.19 5.24
C ALA A 36 -8.56 -6.27 4.64
N LEU A 37 -7.31 -5.91 4.36
CA LEU A 37 -6.37 -6.85 3.77
C LEU A 37 -6.00 -7.99 4.73
N SER A 38 -5.97 -7.71 6.04
CA SER A 38 -5.71 -8.75 7.04
C SER A 38 -6.82 -9.80 7.07
N LYS A 39 -8.04 -9.40 6.71
CA LYS A 39 -9.17 -10.32 6.61
C LYS A 39 -9.25 -11.03 5.26
N GLY A 40 -8.32 -10.75 4.35
CA GLY A 40 -8.32 -11.29 3.01
C GLY A 40 -9.27 -10.59 2.05
N GLU A 41 -9.78 -9.44 2.43
CA GLU A 41 -10.67 -8.67 1.58
C GLU A 41 -9.88 -7.68 0.74
N SER A 42 -10.42 -7.33 -0.43
CA SER A 42 -9.83 -6.29 -1.27
C SER A 42 -10.59 -4.98 -1.07
N VAL A 43 -9.91 -3.87 -1.36
CA VAL A 43 -10.50 -2.53 -1.26
C VAL A 43 -10.37 -1.88 -2.62
N GLU A 44 -11.48 -1.67 -3.28
CA GLU A 44 -11.51 -1.00 -4.58
C GLU A 44 -12.00 0.43 -4.42
N LEU A 45 -11.16 1.37 -4.83
CA LEU A 45 -11.48 2.80 -4.78
C LEU A 45 -11.58 3.31 -6.22
N ILE A 46 -12.80 3.46 -6.69
CA ILE A 46 -13.07 3.88 -8.06
C ILE A 46 -12.36 5.22 -8.33
N GLY A 47 -11.64 5.29 -9.43
CA GLY A 47 -10.88 6.49 -9.80
C GLY A 47 -9.50 6.58 -9.18
N PHE A 48 -9.16 5.66 -8.28
CA PHE A 48 -7.84 5.64 -7.64
C PHE A 48 -7.09 4.34 -7.88
N GLY A 49 -7.64 3.23 -7.42
CA GLY A 49 -6.99 1.94 -7.56
C GLY A 49 -7.58 0.90 -6.65
N LYS A 50 -6.93 -0.24 -6.61
CA LYS A 50 -7.39 -1.38 -5.81
C LYS A 50 -6.27 -1.91 -4.95
N PHE A 51 -6.56 -2.04 -3.66
CA PHE A 51 -5.68 -2.73 -2.72
C PHE A 51 -6.15 -4.17 -2.60
N GLU A 52 -5.24 -5.12 -2.74
CA GLU A 52 -5.58 -6.54 -2.65
C GLU A 52 -4.41 -7.32 -2.06
N THR A 53 -4.65 -8.58 -1.77
CA THR A 53 -3.58 -9.47 -1.33
C THR A 53 -3.25 -10.43 -2.45
N ALA A 54 -2.00 -10.82 -2.53
CA ALA A 54 -1.54 -11.83 -3.46
C ALA A 54 -0.74 -12.86 -2.68
N GLU A 55 -0.83 -14.10 -3.11
CA GLU A 55 -0.05 -15.15 -2.49
C GLU A 55 1.32 -15.19 -3.14
N GLN A 56 2.35 -15.09 -2.31
CA GLN A 56 3.72 -15.23 -2.76
C GLN A 56 4.22 -16.60 -2.31
N LYS A 57 4.52 -17.46 -3.27
CA LYS A 57 5.00 -18.79 -2.96
C LYS A 57 6.39 -18.77 -2.36
N GLY A 58 6.60 -19.63 -1.38
CA GLY A 58 7.90 -19.80 -0.77
C GLY A 58 8.93 -20.32 -1.77
N LYS A 59 10.17 -20.09 -1.46
CA LYS A 59 11.29 -20.51 -2.30
C LYS A 59 12.16 -21.50 -1.55
N GLU A 60 12.73 -22.43 -2.31
CA GLU A 60 13.76 -23.33 -1.81
C GLU A 60 15.04 -23.04 -2.55
N GLY A 61 16.15 -23.12 -1.86
CA GLY A 61 17.43 -22.88 -2.49
C GLY A 61 18.58 -23.28 -1.59
N LYS A 62 19.78 -23.29 -2.15
CA LYS A 62 21.01 -23.52 -1.38
C LYS A 62 21.61 -22.19 -0.96
N VAL A 63 22.11 -22.18 0.27
CA VAL A 63 22.89 -21.05 0.74
C VAL A 63 24.25 -21.07 0.01
N PRO A 64 24.64 -19.98 -0.68
CA PRO A 64 25.92 -19.95 -1.39
C PRO A 64 27.09 -20.30 -0.47
N GLY A 65 27.97 -21.18 -0.94
CA GLY A 65 29.13 -21.62 -0.19
C GLY A 65 28.88 -22.60 0.94
N SER A 66 27.68 -23.19 0.99
CA SER A 66 27.27 -24.11 2.04
C SER A 66 26.43 -25.24 1.46
N ASP A 67 26.42 -26.40 2.14
CA ASP A 67 25.53 -27.49 1.79
C ASP A 67 24.13 -27.33 2.38
N LYS A 68 23.91 -26.26 3.12
CA LYS A 68 22.62 -26.02 3.74
C LYS A 68 21.61 -25.49 2.73
N THR A 69 20.38 -25.95 2.87
CA THR A 69 19.27 -25.46 2.07
C THR A 69 18.38 -24.57 2.94
N TYR A 70 17.68 -23.64 2.30
CA TYR A 70 16.70 -22.84 2.98
C TYR A 70 15.34 -23.04 2.31
N LYS A 71 14.30 -22.85 3.09
CA LYS A 71 12.93 -22.90 2.59
C LYS A 71 12.14 -21.77 3.24
N THR A 72 11.54 -20.94 2.42
CA THR A 72 10.64 -19.88 2.91
C THR A 72 9.20 -20.35 2.72
N GLU A 73 8.35 -19.96 3.65
CA GLU A 73 6.94 -20.32 3.59
C GLU A 73 6.17 -19.41 2.63
N ASP A 74 5.02 -19.90 2.16
CA ASP A 74 4.12 -19.11 1.36
C ASP A 74 3.59 -17.95 2.22
N LYS A 75 3.53 -16.77 1.63
CA LYS A 75 3.06 -15.56 2.33
C LYS A 75 2.01 -14.85 1.50
N ARG A 76 1.07 -14.23 2.20
CA ARG A 76 0.18 -13.26 1.56
C ARG A 76 0.82 -11.89 1.70
N VAL A 77 0.89 -11.18 0.59
CA VAL A 77 1.49 -9.84 0.57
C VAL A 77 0.47 -8.85 0.03
N PRO A 78 0.50 -7.61 0.53
CA PRO A 78 -0.38 -6.58 0.00
C PRO A 78 0.10 -6.13 -1.37
N LYS A 79 -0.85 -5.86 -2.25
CA LYS A 79 -0.59 -5.34 -3.59
C LYS A 79 -1.50 -4.17 -3.86
N PHE A 80 -0.98 -3.19 -4.58
CA PHE A 80 -1.77 -2.07 -5.04
C PHE A 80 -1.76 -2.04 -6.57
N LYS A 81 -2.95 -2.03 -7.15
CA LYS A 81 -3.11 -1.89 -8.59
C LYS A 81 -3.70 -0.51 -8.86
N PRO A 82 -2.93 0.40 -9.48
CA PRO A 82 -3.44 1.74 -9.77
C PRO A 82 -4.56 1.68 -10.79
N GLY A 83 -5.53 2.55 -10.60
CA GLY A 83 -6.65 2.66 -11.53
C GLY A 83 -6.28 3.47 -12.76
N LYS A 84 -7.14 3.41 -13.76
CA LYS A 84 -6.90 4.10 -15.04
C LYS A 84 -6.72 5.61 -14.84
N THR A 85 -7.55 6.22 -14.03
CA THR A 85 -7.49 7.66 -13.78
C THR A 85 -6.18 8.07 -13.14
N LEU A 86 -5.71 7.30 -12.15
CA LEU A 86 -4.45 7.57 -11.47
C LEU A 86 -3.28 7.43 -12.45
N LYS A 87 -3.29 6.37 -13.25
CA LYS A 87 -2.25 6.14 -14.25
C LYS A 87 -2.16 7.29 -15.24
N GLN A 88 -3.31 7.79 -15.69
CA GLN A 88 -3.36 8.90 -16.62
C GLN A 88 -2.78 10.17 -16.01
N LYS A 89 -3.15 10.49 -14.78
CA LYS A 89 -2.64 11.67 -14.10
C LYS A 89 -1.13 11.63 -13.92
N VAL A 90 -0.60 10.47 -13.56
CA VAL A 90 0.84 10.29 -13.38
C VAL A 90 1.56 10.37 -14.73
N GLY A 91 0.99 9.75 -15.75
CA GLY A 91 1.58 9.77 -17.09
C GLY A 91 1.59 11.14 -17.75
N GLU A 92 0.63 11.99 -17.42
CA GLU A 92 0.54 13.37 -17.94
C GLU A 92 1.42 14.35 -17.19
N SER A 93 1.76 14.04 -15.95
CA SER A 93 2.56 14.91 -15.07
C SER A 93 4.04 14.66 -15.29
N LYS A 94 4.59 15.22 -16.32
CA LYS A 94 6.03 15.07 -16.60
C LYS A 94 6.80 16.31 -16.20
#